data_7f1f7b015e683b892c8b0f7dbf56a9ad
#
_entry.id   7f1f7b015e683b892c8b0f7dbf56a9ad
#
_cell.length_a   1.000
_cell.length_b   1.000
_cell.length_c   1.000
_cell.angle_alpha   90.00
_cell.angle_beta   90.00
_cell.angle_gamma   90.00
#
_symmetry.space_group_name_H-M   'P 1'
#
loop_
_entity.id
_entity.type
_entity.pdbx_description
1 polymer ?
#
loop_
_entity_poly.entity_id
_entity_poly.type
_entity_poly.pdbx_seq_one_letter_code
_entity_poly.pdbx_strand_id
1 'polypeptide(L)'
;MVNKFNNLIFIVGVGRSGTSLLHSILNAHSKVCFLPETKFLRNYVLKKNLKVTESNYKKISNQLNNDKRFNRLKIDSGEILKVNHTMYDIYQNILKIKSNNQNKSNIGDKDPKLIEKINRLHHFFPNSKIIHIIRDPRDVVLSRTKAKWSQKYPFYFHAIIYYMQLSLGIKSGRNKYKENYIEVLYENLIKNPDYELLKQITS
;
A
#
# COMPACT_ATOMS: atom_id res chain seq x y z
N MET A 1 16.87 -11.67 -2.96
CA MET A 1 15.58 -11.65 -3.70
C MET A 1 15.65 -10.54 -4.72
N VAL A 2 15.61 -10.86 -6.02
CA VAL A 2 15.64 -9.82 -7.07
C VAL A 2 14.22 -9.33 -7.26
N ASN A 3 13.98 -8.05 -6.98
CA ASN A 3 12.70 -7.41 -7.26
C ASN A 3 12.52 -7.34 -8.79
N LYS A 4 11.51 -8.02 -9.34
CA LYS A 4 11.24 -8.06 -10.78
C LYS A 4 10.54 -6.80 -11.33
N PHE A 5 10.14 -5.88 -10.45
CA PHE A 5 9.46 -4.63 -10.82
C PHE A 5 10.33 -3.43 -10.47
N ASN A 6 10.88 -2.77 -11.49
CA ASN A 6 11.67 -1.55 -11.31
C ASN A 6 10.82 -0.32 -10.92
N ASN A 7 9.50 -0.38 -11.16
CA ASN A 7 8.59 0.74 -11.01
C ASN A 7 7.39 0.42 -10.08
N LEU A 8 7.68 -0.13 -8.90
CA LEU A 8 6.66 -0.40 -7.90
C LEU A 8 6.44 0.82 -7.00
N ILE A 9 5.17 1.20 -6.81
CA ILE A 9 4.77 2.40 -6.08
C ILE A 9 3.88 2.00 -4.89
N PHE A 10 4.17 2.53 -3.70
CA PHE A 10 3.32 2.34 -2.53
C PHE A 10 2.77 3.68 -2.03
N ILE A 11 1.44 3.77 -1.90
CA ILE A 11 0.78 4.91 -1.26
C ILE A 11 0.59 4.59 0.21
N VAL A 12 1.19 5.40 1.07
CA VAL A 12 1.12 5.28 2.52
C VAL A 12 0.59 6.59 3.14
N GLY A 13 0.18 6.53 4.39
CA GLY A 13 -0.24 7.72 5.13
C GLY A 13 -1.06 7.38 6.37
N VAL A 14 -1.31 8.34 7.21
CA VAL A 14 -2.25 8.15 8.32
C VAL A 14 -3.65 7.97 7.74
N GLY A 15 -4.40 6.99 8.24
CA GLY A 15 -5.79 6.78 7.78
C GLY A 15 -6.61 8.08 7.89
N ARG A 16 -7.35 8.44 6.83
CA ARG A 16 -8.11 9.69 6.62
C ARG A 16 -7.30 10.89 6.12
N SER A 17 -6.03 10.69 5.72
CA SER A 17 -5.20 11.75 5.12
C SER A 17 -5.40 11.92 3.61
N GLY A 18 -6.38 11.28 2.96
CA GLY A 18 -6.62 11.44 1.52
C GLY A 18 -5.94 10.40 0.62
N THR A 19 -5.44 9.29 1.16
CA THR A 19 -4.82 8.21 0.38
C THR A 19 -5.71 7.66 -0.75
N SER A 20 -7.04 7.68 -0.58
CA SER A 20 -7.97 7.22 -1.61
C SER A 20 -8.09 8.24 -2.75
N LEU A 21 -8.06 9.54 -2.47
CA LEU A 21 -8.04 10.58 -3.50
C LEU A 21 -6.76 10.47 -4.33
N LEU A 22 -5.60 10.44 -3.68
CA LEU A 22 -4.31 10.29 -4.36
C LEU A 22 -4.27 9.01 -5.20
N HIS A 23 -4.75 7.88 -4.67
CA HIS A 23 -4.87 6.63 -5.42
C HIS A 23 -5.73 6.80 -6.68
N SER A 24 -6.88 7.48 -6.59
CA SER A 24 -7.76 7.68 -7.75
C SER A 24 -7.10 8.56 -8.82
N ILE A 25 -6.42 9.64 -8.42
CA ILE A 25 -5.68 10.51 -9.33
C ILE A 25 -4.58 9.73 -10.06
N LEU A 26 -3.72 9.00 -9.32
CA LEU A 26 -2.63 8.24 -9.91
C LEU A 26 -3.12 7.06 -10.77
N ASN A 27 -4.20 6.40 -10.38
CA ASN A 27 -4.75 5.28 -11.14
C ASN A 27 -5.42 5.72 -12.45
N ALA A 28 -5.81 7.00 -12.57
CA ALA A 28 -6.28 7.60 -13.82
C ALA A 28 -5.15 7.84 -14.84
N HIS A 29 -3.88 7.84 -14.40
CA HIS A 29 -2.74 8.05 -15.29
C HIS A 29 -2.53 6.86 -16.24
N SER A 30 -2.18 7.15 -17.52
CA SER A 30 -2.05 6.13 -18.57
C SER A 30 -0.98 5.06 -18.30
N LYS A 31 0.09 5.42 -17.57
CA LYS A 31 1.24 4.53 -17.28
C LYS A 31 1.17 3.83 -15.93
N VAL A 32 0.19 4.11 -15.07
CA VAL A 32 0.15 3.63 -13.68
C VAL A 32 -1.11 2.81 -13.45
N CYS A 33 -0.97 1.66 -12.80
CA CYS A 33 -2.10 0.90 -12.27
C CYS A 33 -1.90 0.58 -10.79
N PHE A 34 -2.99 0.52 -10.07
CA PHE A 34 -2.95 0.14 -8.66
C PHE A 34 -3.76 -1.12 -8.39
N LEU A 35 -3.26 -1.94 -7.46
CA LEU A 35 -4.06 -3.01 -6.89
C LEU A 35 -5.25 -2.42 -6.10
N PRO A 36 -6.42 -3.09 -6.10
CA PRO A 36 -7.45 -2.77 -5.13
C PRO A 36 -6.92 -2.98 -3.71
N GLU A 37 -7.44 -2.24 -2.73
CA GLU A 37 -7.01 -2.36 -1.33
C GLU A 37 -7.35 -3.74 -0.76
N THR A 38 -6.41 -4.67 -0.85
CA THR A 38 -6.56 -6.06 -0.38
C THR A 38 -5.96 -6.30 0.99
N LYS A 39 -5.02 -5.45 1.39
CA LYS A 39 -4.17 -5.67 2.57
C LYS A 39 -3.32 -6.95 2.49
N PHE A 40 -3.20 -7.55 1.29
CA PHE A 40 -2.46 -8.78 1.09
C PHE A 40 -0.99 -8.62 1.51
N LEU A 41 -0.33 -7.59 0.98
CA LEU A 41 1.06 -7.28 1.31
C LEU A 41 1.27 -7.21 2.83
N ARG A 42 0.47 -6.41 3.52
CA ARG A 42 0.61 -6.21 4.97
C ARG A 42 0.32 -7.46 5.79
N ASN A 43 -0.71 -8.21 5.43
CA ASN A 43 -1.20 -9.31 6.25
C ASN A 43 -0.44 -10.62 5.99
N TYR A 44 0.00 -10.87 4.77
CA TYR A 44 0.60 -12.13 4.37
C TYR A 44 2.11 -12.02 4.15
N VAL A 45 2.60 -10.99 3.45
CA VAL A 45 4.03 -10.82 3.17
C VAL A 45 4.75 -10.20 4.37
N LEU A 46 4.36 -8.97 4.73
CA LEU A 46 5.07 -8.21 5.77
C LEU A 46 4.85 -8.77 7.19
N LYS A 47 3.80 -9.55 7.43
CA LYS A 47 3.56 -10.14 8.75
C LYS A 47 4.32 -11.43 8.96
N LYS A 48 4.28 -12.38 8.03
CA LYS A 48 4.82 -13.73 8.22
C LYS A 48 5.65 -14.25 7.04
N ASN A 49 5.37 -13.81 5.81
CA ASN A 49 5.96 -14.36 4.57
C ASN A 49 6.03 -15.89 4.55
N LEU A 50 4.92 -16.55 4.84
CA LEU A 50 4.86 -18.02 4.91
C LEU A 50 5.21 -18.63 3.56
N LYS A 51 5.91 -19.78 3.61
CA LYS A 51 6.10 -20.65 2.46
C LYS A 51 4.89 -21.57 2.31
N VAL A 52 4.39 -21.71 1.10
CA VAL A 52 3.33 -22.66 0.75
C VAL A 52 3.94 -24.06 0.66
N THR A 53 3.37 -24.99 1.39
CA THR A 53 3.74 -26.40 1.39
C THR A 53 2.50 -27.23 1.06
N GLU A 54 2.66 -28.48 0.70
CA GLU A 54 1.53 -29.39 0.46
C GLU A 54 0.58 -29.43 1.68
N SER A 55 1.15 -29.49 2.88
CA SER A 55 0.39 -29.59 4.13
C SER A 55 -0.44 -28.33 4.45
N ASN A 56 -0.01 -27.15 4.01
CA ASN A 56 -0.73 -25.89 4.31
C ASN A 56 -1.47 -25.28 3.10
N TYR A 57 -1.29 -25.82 1.90
CA TYR A 57 -1.88 -25.32 0.65
C TYR A 57 -3.39 -25.13 0.76
N LYS A 58 -4.11 -26.19 1.12
CA LYS A 58 -5.57 -26.18 1.22
C LYS A 58 -6.07 -25.14 2.24
N LYS A 59 -5.38 -25.03 3.37
CA LYS A 59 -5.70 -24.04 4.40
C LYS A 59 -5.53 -22.60 3.89
N ILE A 60 -4.40 -22.32 3.20
CA ILE A 60 -4.12 -20.99 2.66
C ILE A 60 -5.10 -20.64 1.53
N SER A 61 -5.36 -21.59 0.61
CA SER A 61 -6.34 -21.38 -0.47
C SER A 61 -7.72 -21.03 0.09
N ASN A 62 -8.22 -21.80 1.04
CA ASN A 62 -9.50 -21.51 1.68
C ASN A 62 -9.51 -20.15 2.39
N GLN A 63 -8.41 -19.79 3.05
CA GLN A 63 -8.30 -18.49 3.72
C GLN A 63 -8.34 -17.32 2.73
N LEU A 64 -7.67 -17.44 1.57
CA LEU A 64 -7.68 -16.41 0.53
C LEU A 64 -9.04 -16.31 -0.14
N ASN A 65 -9.66 -17.42 -0.53
CA ASN A 65 -10.96 -17.44 -1.18
C ASN A 65 -12.09 -16.90 -0.29
N ASN A 66 -11.97 -17.03 1.02
CA ASN A 66 -12.91 -16.46 1.99
C ASN A 66 -12.60 -14.99 2.37
N ASP A 67 -11.45 -14.44 1.94
CA ASP A 67 -11.13 -13.03 2.21
C ASP A 67 -11.82 -12.12 1.17
N LYS A 68 -12.91 -11.45 1.58
CA LYS A 68 -13.65 -10.49 0.74
C LYS A 68 -12.78 -9.40 0.11
N ARG A 69 -11.62 -9.07 0.73
CA ARG A 69 -10.68 -8.09 0.19
C ARG A 69 -9.82 -8.69 -0.90
N PHE A 70 -9.32 -9.91 -0.68
CA PHE A 70 -8.59 -10.66 -1.69
C PHE A 70 -9.44 -10.86 -2.96
N ASN A 71 -10.72 -11.16 -2.81
CA ASN A 71 -11.65 -11.36 -3.93
C ASN A 71 -11.83 -10.12 -4.83
N ARG A 72 -11.47 -8.91 -4.35
CA ARG A 72 -11.40 -7.69 -5.18
C ARG A 72 -10.35 -7.77 -6.27
N LEU A 73 -9.35 -8.63 -6.14
CA LEU A 73 -8.36 -8.89 -7.20
C LEU A 73 -8.98 -9.53 -8.42
N LYS A 74 -10.10 -10.26 -8.26
CA LYS A 74 -10.70 -11.10 -9.31
C LYS A 74 -9.66 -12.06 -9.91
N ILE A 75 -8.88 -12.70 -9.06
CA ILE A 75 -7.89 -13.72 -9.37
C ILE A 75 -8.22 -14.94 -8.51
N ASP A 76 -8.30 -16.10 -9.10
CA ASP A 76 -8.47 -17.34 -8.35
C ASP A 76 -7.20 -17.68 -7.54
N SER A 77 -7.38 -18.18 -6.32
CA SER A 77 -6.22 -18.53 -5.50
C SER A 77 -5.39 -19.66 -6.12
N GLY A 78 -6.00 -20.55 -6.89
CA GLY A 78 -5.30 -21.64 -7.58
C GLY A 78 -4.37 -21.14 -8.69
N GLU A 79 -4.67 -19.99 -9.32
CA GLU A 79 -3.80 -19.40 -10.34
C GLU A 79 -2.46 -18.90 -9.78
N ILE A 80 -2.46 -18.45 -8.52
CA ILE A 80 -1.30 -17.80 -7.91
C ILE A 80 -0.59 -18.66 -6.89
N LEU A 81 -1.30 -19.55 -6.18
CA LEU A 81 -0.71 -20.42 -5.18
C LEU A 81 0.09 -21.54 -5.83
N LYS A 82 1.36 -21.65 -5.49
CA LYS A 82 2.23 -22.73 -5.91
C LYS A 82 3.00 -23.26 -4.70
N VAL A 83 3.09 -24.58 -4.59
CA VAL A 83 3.93 -25.24 -3.57
C VAL A 83 5.36 -24.75 -3.73
N ASN A 84 6.05 -24.58 -2.62
CA ASN A 84 7.40 -24.02 -2.50
C ASN A 84 7.54 -22.51 -2.74
N HIS A 85 6.47 -21.77 -3.11
CA HIS A 85 6.49 -20.33 -3.17
C HIS A 85 6.24 -19.71 -1.78
N THR A 86 6.85 -18.54 -1.53
CA THR A 86 6.54 -17.72 -0.36
C THR A 86 5.38 -16.77 -0.66
N MET A 87 4.79 -16.17 0.37
CA MET A 87 3.77 -15.12 0.17
C MET A 87 4.32 -13.91 -0.61
N TYR A 88 5.62 -13.66 -0.54
CA TYR A 88 6.28 -12.66 -1.38
C TYR A 88 6.24 -13.05 -2.86
N ASP A 89 6.56 -14.30 -3.20
CA ASP A 89 6.51 -14.79 -4.59
C ASP A 89 5.08 -14.72 -5.16
N ILE A 90 4.09 -15.07 -4.33
CA ILE A 90 2.68 -14.97 -4.69
C ILE A 90 2.28 -13.51 -4.94
N TYR A 91 2.74 -12.58 -4.09
CA TYR A 91 2.48 -11.16 -4.29
C TYR A 91 3.11 -10.62 -5.58
N GLN A 92 4.33 -11.06 -5.91
CA GLN A 92 4.97 -10.74 -7.20
C GLN A 92 4.13 -11.26 -8.38
N ASN A 93 3.55 -12.45 -8.28
CA ASN A 93 2.66 -13.00 -9.31
C ASN A 93 1.37 -12.16 -9.46
N ILE A 94 0.77 -11.74 -8.35
CA ILE A 94 -0.41 -10.84 -8.37
C ILE A 94 -0.07 -9.54 -9.10
N LEU A 95 1.06 -8.91 -8.77
CA LEU A 95 1.52 -7.70 -9.44
C LEU A 95 1.68 -7.91 -10.95
N LYS A 96 2.33 -9.02 -11.35
CA LYS A 96 2.56 -9.36 -12.75
C LYS A 96 1.25 -9.54 -13.52
N ILE A 97 0.31 -10.31 -12.98
CA ILE A 97 -0.99 -10.52 -13.62
C ILE A 97 -1.72 -9.17 -13.82
N LYS A 98 -1.73 -8.30 -12.81
CA LYS A 98 -2.40 -7.01 -12.90
C LYS A 98 -1.74 -6.04 -13.85
N SER A 99 -0.40 -5.96 -13.86
CA SER A 99 0.36 -5.13 -14.78
C SER A 99 0.11 -5.54 -16.23
N ASN A 100 0.19 -6.85 -16.54
CA ASN A 100 -0.04 -7.38 -17.88
C ASN A 100 -1.46 -7.13 -18.37
N ASN A 101 -2.47 -7.36 -17.52
CA ASN A 101 -3.87 -7.18 -17.89
C ASN A 101 -4.24 -5.72 -18.19
N GLN A 102 -3.48 -4.75 -17.72
CA GLN A 102 -3.73 -3.33 -17.93
C GLN A 102 -2.73 -2.67 -18.90
N ASN A 103 -1.70 -3.40 -19.34
CA ASN A 103 -0.62 -2.90 -20.21
C ASN A 103 -0.01 -1.60 -19.71
N LYS A 104 0.28 -1.52 -18.39
CA LYS A 104 0.83 -0.34 -17.73
C LYS A 104 2.21 -0.64 -17.14
N SER A 105 3.14 0.30 -17.31
CA SER A 105 4.54 0.13 -16.93
C SER A 105 4.80 0.23 -15.42
N ASN A 106 3.98 0.99 -14.71
CA ASN A 106 4.10 1.18 -13.27
C ASN A 106 2.94 0.50 -12.56
N ILE A 107 3.26 -0.23 -11.50
CA ILE A 107 2.23 -0.86 -10.66
C ILE A 107 2.36 -0.41 -9.22
N GLY A 108 1.22 -0.22 -8.55
CA GLY A 108 1.20 0.24 -7.17
C GLY A 108 0.27 -0.55 -6.27
N ASP A 109 0.49 -0.39 -4.98
CA ASP A 109 -0.44 -0.84 -3.94
C ASP A 109 -0.72 0.30 -2.96
N LYS A 110 -1.96 0.39 -2.49
CA LYS A 110 -2.40 1.40 -1.54
C LYS A 110 -2.91 0.74 -0.27
N ASP A 111 -2.13 0.85 0.80
CA ASP A 111 -2.58 0.56 2.16
C ASP A 111 -2.01 1.62 3.12
N PRO A 112 -2.86 2.53 3.66
CA PRO A 112 -2.40 3.58 4.56
C PRO A 112 -1.54 3.05 5.72
N LYS A 113 -1.86 1.88 6.25
CA LYS A 113 -1.14 1.27 7.38
C LYS A 113 0.24 0.73 7.05
N LEU A 114 0.67 0.73 5.79
CA LEU A 114 2.07 0.45 5.45
C LEU A 114 3.03 1.50 6.02
N ILE A 115 2.54 2.68 6.38
CA ILE A 115 3.32 3.71 7.08
C ILE A 115 4.00 3.18 8.36
N GLU A 116 3.36 2.24 9.05
CA GLU A 116 3.91 1.59 10.26
C GLU A 116 4.93 0.48 9.94
N LYS A 117 5.08 0.12 8.67
CA LYS A 117 5.85 -1.04 8.19
C LYS A 117 6.93 -0.69 7.18
N ILE A 118 7.27 0.60 7.03
CA ILE A 118 8.22 1.09 6.01
C ILE A 118 9.57 0.37 6.08
N ASN A 119 10.12 0.14 7.27
CA ASN A 119 11.37 -0.60 7.42
C ASN A 119 11.28 -2.03 6.87
N ARG A 120 10.15 -2.70 7.14
CA ARG A 120 9.92 -4.07 6.65
C ARG A 120 9.55 -4.07 5.17
N LEU A 121 8.86 -3.05 4.70
CA LEU A 121 8.58 -2.85 3.29
C LEU A 121 9.88 -2.69 2.49
N HIS A 122 10.82 -1.89 2.98
CA HIS A 122 12.13 -1.70 2.38
C HIS A 122 12.93 -3.01 2.27
N HIS A 123 12.84 -3.90 3.26
CA HIS A 123 13.51 -5.21 3.19
C HIS A 123 13.05 -6.05 1.97
N PHE A 124 11.77 -5.99 1.60
CA PHE A 124 11.23 -6.72 0.46
C PHE A 124 11.31 -5.94 -0.85
N PHE A 125 11.20 -4.61 -0.80
CA PHE A 125 11.07 -3.74 -1.96
C PHE A 125 11.96 -2.50 -1.84
N PRO A 126 13.31 -2.66 -1.80
CA PRO A 126 14.23 -1.54 -1.54
C PRO A 126 14.20 -0.46 -2.64
N ASN A 127 13.89 -0.84 -3.88
CA ASN A 127 13.91 0.05 -5.04
C ASN A 127 12.52 0.62 -5.39
N SER A 128 11.49 0.38 -4.57
CA SER A 128 10.16 0.93 -4.82
C SER A 128 10.09 2.41 -4.44
N LYS A 129 9.13 3.12 -5.05
CA LYS A 129 8.79 4.50 -4.65
C LYS A 129 7.73 4.49 -3.56
N ILE A 130 7.90 5.32 -2.55
CA ILE A 130 6.92 5.52 -1.46
C ILE A 130 6.33 6.90 -1.60
N ILE A 131 5.02 6.98 -1.75
CA ILE A 131 4.30 8.25 -1.73
C ILE A 131 3.55 8.35 -0.41
N HIS A 132 4.02 9.25 0.44
CA HIS A 132 3.44 9.50 1.76
C HIS A 132 2.56 10.73 1.70
N ILE A 133 1.23 10.54 1.74
CA ILE A 133 0.29 11.66 1.83
C ILE A 133 0.13 12.12 3.27
N ILE A 134 0.35 13.40 3.48
CA ILE A 134 0.28 14.09 4.77
C ILE A 134 -0.87 15.10 4.70
N ARG A 135 -1.67 15.20 5.75
CA ARG A 135 -2.80 16.11 5.86
C ARG A 135 -2.81 16.78 7.21
N ASP A 136 -3.40 17.99 7.32
CA ASP A 136 -3.60 18.70 8.58
C ASP A 136 -4.12 17.73 9.68
N PRO A 137 -3.42 17.65 10.82
CA PRO A 137 -3.77 16.74 11.91
C PRO A 137 -5.18 16.99 12.46
N ARG A 138 -5.63 18.25 12.49
CA ARG A 138 -6.96 18.62 12.98
C ARG A 138 -8.06 17.97 12.15
N ASP A 139 -7.93 18.02 10.83
CA ASP A 139 -8.86 17.43 9.88
C ASP A 139 -8.86 15.90 9.96
N VAL A 140 -7.67 15.30 10.07
CA VAL A 140 -7.53 13.84 10.17
C VAL A 140 -8.18 13.34 11.46
N VAL A 141 -7.87 13.98 12.60
CA VAL A 141 -8.41 13.58 13.90
C VAL A 141 -9.92 13.75 13.91
N LEU A 142 -10.45 14.89 13.46
CA LEU A 142 -11.89 15.12 13.36
C LEU A 142 -12.59 14.10 12.44
N SER A 143 -11.98 13.78 11.29
CA SER A 143 -12.52 12.75 10.38
C SER A 143 -12.50 11.35 10.99
N ARG A 144 -11.53 11.05 11.86
CA ARG A 144 -11.43 9.76 12.56
C ARG A 144 -12.49 9.63 13.65
N THR A 145 -12.73 10.68 14.42
CA THR A 145 -13.78 10.64 15.48
C THR A 145 -15.18 10.38 14.91
N LYS A 146 -15.44 10.83 13.67
CA LYS A 146 -16.71 10.58 12.97
C LYS A 146 -16.81 9.20 12.31
N ALA A 147 -15.71 8.46 12.17
CA ALA A 147 -15.70 7.18 11.48
C ALA A 147 -16.20 6.05 12.38
N LYS A 148 -17.22 5.29 11.96
CA LYS A 148 -17.87 4.20 12.74
C LYS A 148 -16.88 3.24 13.43
N TRP A 149 -15.78 2.91 12.75
CA TRP A 149 -14.76 1.97 13.27
C TRP A 149 -13.89 2.54 14.38
N SER A 150 -13.91 3.85 14.62
CA SER A 150 -13.02 4.54 15.56
C SER A 150 -13.74 5.40 16.59
N GLN A 151 -15.07 5.52 16.53
CA GLN A 151 -15.87 6.31 17.47
C GLN A 151 -15.70 5.92 18.94
N LYS A 152 -15.35 4.66 19.23
CA LYS A 152 -15.13 4.16 20.58
C LYS A 152 -13.87 4.73 21.26
N TYR A 153 -12.99 5.39 20.53
CA TYR A 153 -11.77 5.95 21.06
C TYR A 153 -11.92 7.47 21.29
N PRO A 154 -11.38 8.01 22.38
CA PRO A 154 -11.44 9.45 22.67
C PRO A 154 -10.60 10.25 21.70
N PHE A 155 -10.90 11.56 21.59
CA PHE A 155 -10.23 12.49 20.66
C PHE A 155 -8.71 12.48 20.79
N TYR A 156 -8.18 12.57 22.01
CA TYR A 156 -6.73 12.60 22.26
C TYR A 156 -6.01 11.33 21.77
N PHE A 157 -6.67 10.18 21.82
CA PHE A 157 -6.12 8.93 21.30
C PHE A 157 -5.87 9.03 19.79
N HIS A 158 -6.78 9.64 19.04
CA HIS A 158 -6.59 9.84 17.60
C HIS A 158 -5.44 10.80 17.29
N ALA A 159 -5.24 11.85 18.11
CA ALA A 159 -4.14 12.77 17.97
C ALA A 159 -2.78 12.10 18.23
N ILE A 160 -2.69 11.32 19.31
CA ILE A 160 -1.46 10.57 19.65
C ILE A 160 -1.12 9.57 18.54
N ILE A 161 -2.09 8.77 18.07
CA ILE A 161 -1.87 7.79 17.00
C ILE A 161 -1.48 8.48 15.70
N TYR A 162 -2.09 9.63 15.36
CA TYR A 162 -1.69 10.42 14.21
C TYR A 162 -0.22 10.82 14.30
N TYR A 163 0.18 11.44 15.41
CA TYR A 163 1.56 11.90 15.63
C TYR A 163 2.57 10.74 15.54
N MET A 164 2.27 9.62 16.20
CA MET A 164 3.15 8.45 16.19
C MET A 164 3.30 7.86 14.77
N GLN A 165 2.21 7.68 14.05
CA GLN A 165 2.24 7.14 12.68
C GLN A 165 2.97 8.08 11.73
N LEU A 166 2.70 9.39 11.81
CA LEU A 166 3.35 10.39 10.99
C LEU A 166 4.86 10.43 11.23
N SER A 167 5.27 10.56 12.49
CA SER A 167 6.69 10.63 12.89
C SER A 167 7.46 9.37 12.48
N LEU A 168 6.88 8.19 12.72
CA LEU A 168 7.46 6.92 12.31
C LEU A 168 7.59 6.83 10.78
N GLY A 169 6.54 7.24 10.07
CA GLY A 169 6.50 7.23 8.60
C GLY A 169 7.57 8.11 7.99
N ILE A 170 7.67 9.37 8.43
CA ILE A 170 8.67 10.33 7.95
C ILE A 170 10.08 9.83 8.26
N LYS A 171 10.36 9.48 9.51
CA LYS A 171 11.69 9.00 9.93
C LYS A 171 12.13 7.77 9.13
N SER A 172 11.26 6.77 9.03
CA SER A 172 11.58 5.53 8.31
C SER A 172 11.68 5.73 6.80
N GLY A 173 10.78 6.55 6.24
CA GLY A 173 10.74 6.83 4.80
C GLY A 173 12.00 7.56 4.33
N ARG A 174 12.32 8.68 4.94
CA ARG A 174 13.51 9.48 4.60
C ARG A 174 14.81 8.68 4.76
N ASN A 175 14.94 7.90 5.85
CA ASN A 175 16.15 7.13 6.10
C ASN A 175 16.33 5.93 5.15
N LYS A 176 15.25 5.26 4.76
CA LYS A 176 15.32 4.00 4.00
C LYS A 176 15.19 4.20 2.50
N TYR A 177 14.33 5.09 2.07
CA TYR A 177 14.01 5.25 0.65
C TYR A 177 14.65 6.49 0.00
N LYS A 178 15.17 7.42 0.82
CA LYS A 178 15.85 8.64 0.34
C LYS A 178 15.05 9.35 -0.77
N GLU A 179 15.61 9.47 -1.97
CA GLU A 179 14.97 10.11 -3.14
C GLU A 179 13.69 9.39 -3.59
N ASN A 180 13.56 8.09 -3.30
CA ASN A 180 12.37 7.31 -3.60
C ASN A 180 11.23 7.51 -2.58
N TYR A 181 11.42 8.38 -1.59
CA TYR A 181 10.38 8.77 -0.63
C TYR A 181 9.85 10.17 -0.93
N ILE A 182 8.61 10.22 -1.39
CA ILE A 182 7.95 11.46 -1.82
C ILE A 182 6.85 11.84 -0.82
N GLU A 183 6.94 13.03 -0.25
CA GLU A 183 5.92 13.58 0.64
C GLU A 183 4.94 14.45 -0.15
N VAL A 184 3.65 14.18 -0.01
CA VAL A 184 2.58 14.90 -0.67
C VAL A 184 1.67 15.52 0.37
N LEU A 185 1.56 16.84 0.37
CA LEU A 185 0.61 17.55 1.20
C LEU A 185 -0.78 17.49 0.56
N TYR A 186 -1.76 16.99 1.31
CA TYR A 186 -3.15 16.86 0.85
C TYR A 186 -3.71 18.20 0.39
N GLU A 187 -3.42 19.27 1.14
CA GLU A 187 -3.90 20.63 0.88
C GLU A 187 -3.37 21.20 -0.44
N ASN A 188 -2.12 20.85 -0.80
CA ASN A 188 -1.54 21.20 -2.09
C ASN A 188 -2.16 20.39 -3.22
N LEU A 189 -2.39 19.08 -2.98
CA LEU A 189 -3.00 18.18 -3.96
C LEU A 189 -4.41 18.63 -4.38
N ILE A 190 -5.21 19.19 -3.46
CA ILE A 190 -6.57 19.67 -3.80
C ILE A 190 -6.57 21.04 -4.46
N LYS A 191 -5.57 21.90 -4.18
CA LYS A 191 -5.45 23.23 -4.81
C LYS A 191 -4.94 23.12 -6.24
N ASN A 192 -3.93 22.29 -6.45
CA ASN A 192 -3.28 22.07 -7.75
C ASN A 192 -3.11 20.56 -7.93
N PRO A 193 -4.09 19.83 -8.48
CA PRO A 193 -3.97 18.40 -8.73
C PRO A 193 -2.92 18.05 -9.80
N ASP A 194 -2.04 19.02 -10.13
CA ASP A 194 -1.21 19.07 -11.29
C ASP A 194 0.04 18.18 -11.31
N TYR A 195 0.21 17.69 -12.45
CA TYR A 195 1.28 17.34 -13.40
C TYR A 195 2.72 17.20 -12.85
N GLU A 196 3.23 18.10 -12.01
CA GLU A 196 4.58 18.00 -11.41
C GLU A 196 4.73 16.78 -10.51
N LEU A 197 3.73 16.52 -9.66
CA LEU A 197 3.70 15.33 -8.81
C LEU A 197 3.63 14.05 -9.65
N LEU A 198 2.83 14.06 -10.71
CA LEU A 198 2.70 12.92 -11.61
C LEU A 198 4.00 12.65 -12.36
N LYS A 199 4.71 13.70 -12.79
CA LYS A 199 6.04 13.57 -13.41
C LYS A 199 7.06 12.93 -12.47
N GLN A 200 7.18 13.40 -11.23
CA GLN A 200 8.12 12.85 -10.24
C GLN A 200 7.84 11.37 -9.92
N ILE A 201 6.58 10.94 -10.03
CA ILE A 201 6.17 9.58 -9.73
C ILE A 201 6.40 8.64 -10.92
N THR A 202 6.27 9.15 -12.14
CA THR A 202 6.29 8.36 -13.37
C THR A 202 7.61 8.44 -14.14
N SER A 203 8.51 9.33 -13.78
CA SER A 203 9.91 9.33 -14.20
C SER A 203 10.69 8.27 -13.45
#